data_c6eee34d9612e5c008f7e1733ae60b22
#
_entry.id   c6eee34d9612e5c008f7e1733ae60b22
#
_cell.length_a   1.000
_cell.length_b   1.000
_cell.length_c   1.000
_cell.angle_alpha   90.00
_cell.angle_beta   90.00
_cell.angle_gamma   90.00
#
_symmetry.space_group_name_H-M   'P 1'
#
loop_
_entity.id
_entity.type
_entity.pdbx_description
1 polymer ?
#
loop_
_entity_poly.entity_id
_entity_poly.type
_entity_poly.pdbx_seq_one_letter_code
_entity_poly.pdbx_strand_id
1 'polypeptide(L)'
;PADASQMVVDALVKLAEKTPARRRTTPPFLTAMSLADELLSRIPAEKARAYRKRLRAVVVRVIRINTVHEEMRYDKPYFVVEAGKAAQVVLFNDDLMPHNLVITNPGKLKDVAMLAADMSPTPDRQGKAYVPKSKDVLFSTKLVESHQQGILTFTAPSKPGAYNYVCTVPNHWMRMYGVMLVVKDLEAWNASPVIPKDPLGVTRPLVKNWKVDDFEANLDALLAKRQPSQGLQIFKEATCVMCHRAEKVGGAVGPDLTDAFKRWKHDPRVVLREILDPSHTIEDKHALYKIEMANRKTVSGALTKQDRETVPIVTH
;
A
#
# COMPACT_ATOMS: atom_id res chain seq x y z
N PRO A 1 0.00 19.73 -40.72
CA PRO A 1 -0.20 18.63 -39.79
C PRO A 1 1.04 18.20 -39.06
N ALA A 2 2.05 17.52 -39.66
CA ALA A 2 3.24 17.07 -38.90
C ALA A 2 4.08 18.23 -38.38
N ASP A 3 4.23 19.32 -39.15
CA ASP A 3 4.99 20.49 -38.73
C ASP A 3 4.30 21.26 -37.59
N ALA A 4 2.97 21.37 -37.61
CA ALA A 4 2.23 21.98 -36.50
C ALA A 4 2.38 21.15 -35.20
N SER A 5 2.25 19.82 -35.28
CA SER A 5 2.46 18.92 -34.14
C SER A 5 3.89 19.04 -33.58
N GLN A 6 4.87 19.15 -34.47
CA GLN A 6 6.28 19.32 -34.08
C GLN A 6 6.51 20.66 -33.37
N MET A 7 5.94 21.77 -33.86
CA MET A 7 6.05 23.08 -33.20
C MET A 7 5.47 23.05 -31.78
N VAL A 8 4.29 22.42 -31.62
CA VAL A 8 3.66 22.30 -30.30
C VAL A 8 4.50 21.43 -29.37
N VAL A 9 5.00 20.29 -29.84
CA VAL A 9 5.88 19.42 -29.06
C VAL A 9 7.15 20.17 -28.63
N ASP A 10 7.79 20.94 -29.53
CA ASP A 10 8.99 21.71 -29.18
C ASP A 10 8.69 22.76 -28.10
N ALA A 11 7.54 23.43 -28.18
CA ALA A 11 7.11 24.38 -27.15
C ALA A 11 6.85 23.70 -25.80
N LEU A 12 6.19 22.54 -25.79
CA LEU A 12 5.91 21.78 -24.58
C LEU A 12 7.18 21.21 -23.94
N VAL A 13 8.13 20.74 -24.75
CA VAL A 13 9.44 20.28 -24.25
C VAL A 13 10.23 21.42 -23.63
N LYS A 14 10.28 22.59 -24.28
CA LYS A 14 10.89 23.79 -23.71
C LYS A 14 10.22 24.25 -22.41
N LEU A 15 8.88 24.16 -22.36
CA LEU A 15 8.12 24.43 -21.14
C LEU A 15 8.53 23.47 -20.03
N ALA A 16 8.62 22.17 -20.34
CA ALA A 16 9.01 21.14 -19.38
C ALA A 16 10.40 21.37 -18.80
N GLU A 17 11.37 21.68 -19.67
CA GLU A 17 12.76 21.96 -19.27
C GLU A 17 12.88 23.20 -18.36
N LYS A 18 12.12 24.25 -18.66
CA LYS A 18 12.10 25.49 -17.86
C LYS A 18 11.29 25.40 -16.58
N THR A 19 10.40 24.41 -16.45
CA THR A 19 9.52 24.28 -15.28
C THR A 19 10.32 23.73 -14.10
N PRO A 20 10.38 24.41 -12.94
CA PRO A 20 11.04 23.91 -11.75
C PRO A 20 10.43 22.56 -11.27
N ALA A 21 11.24 21.66 -10.72
CA ALA A 21 10.83 20.31 -10.29
C ALA A 21 9.57 20.34 -9.42
N ARG A 22 9.46 21.28 -8.47
CA ARG A 22 8.29 21.47 -7.58
C ARG A 22 6.97 21.79 -8.31
N ARG A 23 7.02 22.29 -9.54
CA ARG A 23 5.83 22.60 -10.38
C ARG A 23 5.52 21.51 -11.40
N ARG A 24 6.44 20.55 -11.61
CA ARG A 24 6.24 19.47 -12.60
C ARG A 24 5.19 18.45 -12.19
N THR A 25 4.65 18.59 -11.00
CA THR A 25 3.64 17.73 -10.41
C THR A 25 2.26 18.38 -10.35
N THR A 26 2.14 19.61 -10.86
CA THR A 26 0.85 20.31 -10.90
C THR A 26 -0.03 19.75 -12.01
N PRO A 27 -1.38 19.74 -11.84
CA PRO A 27 -2.29 19.24 -12.88
C PRO A 27 -2.09 19.89 -14.26
N PRO A 28 -1.89 21.22 -14.38
CA PRO A 28 -1.62 21.83 -15.69
C PRO A 28 -0.35 21.30 -16.36
N PHE A 29 0.71 21.06 -15.59
CA PHE A 29 1.95 20.51 -16.14
C PHE A 29 1.74 19.06 -16.62
N LEU A 30 1.08 18.24 -15.84
CA LEU A 30 0.79 16.85 -16.19
C LEU A 30 -0.08 16.76 -17.46
N THR A 31 -1.08 17.62 -17.59
CA THR A 31 -1.91 17.73 -18.80
C THR A 31 -1.07 18.12 -20.01
N ALA A 32 -0.17 19.11 -19.87
CA ALA A 32 0.74 19.52 -20.93
C ALA A 32 1.67 18.38 -21.37
N MET A 33 2.15 17.56 -20.45
CA MET A 33 3.01 16.39 -20.75
C MET A 33 2.22 15.25 -21.41
N SER A 34 0.97 15.03 -21.02
CA SER A 34 0.09 14.07 -21.71
C SER A 34 -0.17 14.48 -23.15
N LEU A 35 -0.41 15.78 -23.39
CA LEU A 35 -0.55 16.31 -24.76
C LEU A 35 0.74 16.14 -25.56
N ALA A 36 1.92 16.38 -24.94
CA ALA A 36 3.20 16.17 -25.61
C ALA A 36 3.38 14.70 -26.02
N ASP A 37 3.05 13.75 -25.17
CA ASP A 37 3.16 12.31 -25.47
C ASP A 37 2.22 11.88 -26.60
N GLU A 38 0.99 12.37 -26.62
CA GLU A 38 0.05 12.14 -27.72
C GLU A 38 0.59 12.67 -29.05
N LEU A 39 1.10 13.91 -29.08
CA LEU A 39 1.62 14.54 -30.29
C LEU A 39 2.93 13.90 -30.78
N LEU A 40 3.71 13.30 -29.88
CA LEU A 40 4.93 12.54 -30.25
C LEU A 40 4.65 11.34 -31.14
N SER A 41 3.45 10.81 -31.15
CA SER A 41 3.02 9.75 -32.06
C SER A 41 2.77 10.24 -33.51
N ARG A 42 2.62 11.57 -33.68
CA ARG A 42 2.22 12.23 -34.96
C ARG A 42 3.41 12.88 -35.68
N ILE A 43 4.63 12.75 -35.16
CA ILE A 43 5.86 13.31 -35.74
C ILE A 43 6.83 12.19 -36.15
N PRO A 44 7.83 12.47 -37.03
CA PRO A 44 8.79 11.47 -37.46
C PRO A 44 9.51 10.78 -36.29
N ALA A 45 9.66 9.45 -36.39
CA ALA A 45 10.15 8.61 -35.29
C ALA A 45 11.49 9.05 -34.69
N GLU A 46 12.43 9.50 -35.52
CA GLU A 46 13.75 9.99 -35.06
C GLU A 46 13.60 11.25 -34.19
N LYS A 47 12.79 12.21 -34.65
CA LYS A 47 12.52 13.43 -33.86
C LYS A 47 11.77 13.11 -32.58
N ALA A 48 10.77 12.24 -32.64
CA ALA A 48 10.05 11.77 -31.46
C ALA A 48 11.02 11.12 -30.43
N ARG A 49 11.99 10.35 -30.89
CA ARG A 49 13.01 9.71 -30.03
C ARG A 49 13.88 10.75 -29.32
N ALA A 50 14.32 11.79 -30.07
CA ALA A 50 15.10 12.90 -29.49
C ALA A 50 14.30 13.68 -28.44
N TYR A 51 13.02 14.00 -28.71
CA TYR A 51 12.16 14.68 -27.73
C TYR A 51 11.86 13.80 -26.50
N ARG A 52 11.61 12.50 -26.68
CA ARG A 52 11.44 11.57 -25.56
C ARG A 52 12.67 11.53 -24.66
N LYS A 53 13.88 11.56 -25.24
CA LYS A 53 15.12 11.63 -24.46
C LYS A 53 15.20 12.89 -23.60
N ARG A 54 14.81 14.05 -24.17
CA ARG A 54 14.75 15.34 -23.42
C ARG A 54 13.70 15.31 -22.32
N LEU A 55 12.49 14.83 -22.63
CA LEU A 55 11.40 14.72 -21.69
C LEU A 55 11.70 13.77 -20.54
N ARG A 56 12.40 12.65 -20.77
CA ARG A 56 12.84 11.73 -19.70
C ARG A 56 13.60 12.42 -18.55
N ALA A 57 14.32 13.50 -18.86
CA ALA A 57 15.03 14.27 -17.84
C ALA A 57 14.10 15.11 -16.95
N VAL A 58 12.87 15.36 -17.37
CA VAL A 58 11.94 16.27 -16.71
C VAL A 58 10.58 15.67 -16.37
N VAL A 59 10.27 14.47 -16.87
CA VAL A 59 8.99 13.80 -16.65
C VAL A 59 8.85 13.33 -15.21
N VAL A 60 7.66 13.52 -14.65
CA VAL A 60 7.25 12.94 -13.37
C VAL A 60 7.12 11.43 -13.51
N ARG A 61 7.90 10.69 -12.72
CA ARG A 61 7.76 9.24 -12.66
C ARG A 61 6.49 8.87 -11.90
N VAL A 62 5.53 8.25 -12.57
CA VAL A 62 4.30 7.76 -11.94
C VAL A 62 4.50 6.30 -11.52
N ILE A 63 4.30 6.05 -10.25
CA ILE A 63 4.36 4.72 -9.62
C ILE A 63 2.94 4.36 -9.17
N ARG A 64 2.38 3.32 -9.77
CA ARG A 64 1.11 2.75 -9.32
C ARG A 64 1.40 1.70 -8.26
N ILE A 65 0.73 1.82 -7.11
CA ILE A 65 0.78 0.86 -6.01
C ILE A 65 -0.67 0.49 -5.71
N ASN A 66 -0.98 -0.80 -5.65
CA ASN A 66 -2.28 -1.29 -5.25
C ASN A 66 -2.16 -1.96 -3.87
N THR A 67 -3.22 -1.92 -3.09
CA THR A 67 -3.36 -2.84 -1.97
C THR A 67 -3.73 -4.21 -2.52
N VAL A 68 -3.35 -5.26 -1.82
CA VAL A 68 -3.78 -6.62 -2.16
C VAL A 68 -4.95 -6.96 -1.27
N HIS A 69 -6.04 -7.34 -1.91
CA HIS A 69 -7.31 -7.63 -1.25
C HIS A 69 -7.14 -8.66 -0.12
N GLU A 70 -7.61 -8.33 1.07
CA GLU A 70 -7.57 -9.16 2.29
C GLU A 70 -6.17 -9.60 2.78
N GLU A 71 -5.09 -9.03 2.23
CA GLU A 71 -3.74 -9.43 2.62
C GLU A 71 -2.98 -8.38 3.45
N MET A 72 -3.55 -7.21 3.68
CA MET A 72 -2.90 -6.09 4.38
C MET A 72 -1.47 -5.84 3.89
N ARG A 73 -1.26 -5.79 2.59
CA ARG A 73 0.03 -5.48 1.96
C ARG A 73 -0.14 -4.69 0.68
N TYR A 74 0.92 -4.03 0.27
CA TYR A 74 1.03 -3.46 -1.07
C TYR A 74 1.46 -4.54 -2.08
N ASP A 75 1.01 -4.38 -3.35
CA ASP A 75 1.42 -5.24 -4.46
C ASP A 75 2.91 -5.09 -4.81
N LYS A 76 3.53 -3.97 -4.43
CA LYS A 76 4.94 -3.70 -4.68
C LYS A 76 5.73 -3.71 -3.38
N PRO A 77 6.73 -4.58 -3.24
CA PRO A 77 7.65 -4.57 -2.10
C PRO A 77 8.66 -3.41 -2.19
N TYR A 78 8.92 -2.89 -3.39
CA TYR A 78 9.74 -1.70 -3.60
C TYR A 78 9.39 -0.98 -4.90
N PHE A 79 9.80 0.27 -4.98
CA PHE A 79 9.87 1.04 -6.22
C PHE A 79 11.10 1.93 -6.22
N VAL A 80 11.50 2.39 -7.40
CA VAL A 80 12.74 3.14 -7.59
C VAL A 80 12.45 4.52 -8.13
N VAL A 81 13.10 5.53 -7.58
CA VAL A 81 13.04 6.92 -8.06
C VAL A 81 14.46 7.49 -8.16
N GLU A 82 14.64 8.50 -9.01
CA GLU A 82 15.91 9.18 -9.16
C GLU A 82 16.01 10.37 -8.19
N ALA A 83 17.16 10.53 -7.57
CA ALA A 83 17.43 11.57 -6.59
C ALA A 83 17.11 12.98 -7.13
N GLY A 84 16.38 13.77 -6.36
CA GLY A 84 15.99 15.14 -6.72
C GLY A 84 14.99 15.26 -7.87
N LYS A 85 14.49 14.17 -8.42
CA LYS A 85 13.49 14.19 -9.49
C LYS A 85 12.06 14.13 -8.93
N ALA A 86 11.14 14.68 -9.70
CA ALA A 86 9.72 14.62 -9.38
C ALA A 86 9.16 13.21 -9.57
N ALA A 87 8.39 12.75 -8.60
CA ALA A 87 7.71 11.46 -8.62
C ALA A 87 6.26 11.61 -8.12
N GLN A 88 5.41 10.70 -8.59
CA GLN A 88 4.03 10.59 -8.15
C GLN A 88 3.71 9.14 -7.84
N VAL A 89 3.21 8.89 -6.64
CA VAL A 89 2.61 7.61 -6.27
C VAL A 89 1.10 7.74 -6.40
N VAL A 90 0.50 6.79 -7.13
CA VAL A 90 -0.95 6.59 -7.18
C VAL A 90 -1.24 5.31 -6.40
N LEU A 91 -1.76 5.47 -5.19
CA LEU A 91 -2.21 4.38 -4.35
C LEU A 91 -3.66 4.05 -4.70
N PHE A 92 -3.93 2.86 -5.18
CA PHE A 92 -5.28 2.34 -5.36
C PHE A 92 -5.59 1.35 -4.25
N ASN A 93 -6.66 1.60 -3.50
CA ASN A 93 -7.09 0.73 -2.43
C ASN A 93 -8.13 -0.28 -2.95
N ASP A 94 -7.68 -1.51 -3.17
CA ASP A 94 -8.53 -2.64 -3.58
C ASP A 94 -8.94 -3.51 -2.38
N ASP A 95 -8.71 -3.02 -1.17
CA ASP A 95 -9.07 -3.70 0.08
C ASP A 95 -10.34 -3.08 0.69
N LEU A 96 -10.96 -3.78 1.62
CA LEU A 96 -12.17 -3.33 2.33
C LEU A 96 -11.85 -2.25 3.38
N MET A 97 -10.67 -2.32 3.99
CA MET A 97 -10.23 -1.36 4.99
C MET A 97 -9.58 -0.12 4.36
N PRO A 98 -9.65 1.03 5.03
CA PRO A 98 -8.93 2.22 4.58
C PRO A 98 -7.43 2.08 4.81
N HIS A 99 -6.63 2.59 3.88
CA HIS A 99 -5.17 2.55 3.93
C HIS A 99 -4.57 3.91 3.59
N ASN A 100 -3.37 4.18 4.09
CA ASN A 100 -2.54 5.29 3.63
C ASN A 100 -1.17 4.78 3.20
N LEU A 101 -0.35 5.66 2.61
CA LEU A 101 1.04 5.41 2.30
C LEU A 101 1.86 6.57 2.84
N VAL A 102 2.73 6.28 3.79
CA VAL A 102 3.62 7.25 4.44
C VAL A 102 5.06 6.90 4.09
N ILE A 103 5.79 7.84 3.50
CA ILE A 103 7.22 7.69 3.20
C ILE A 103 8.02 8.26 4.34
N THR A 104 8.96 7.48 4.87
CA THR A 104 9.76 7.80 6.04
C THR A 104 11.23 7.94 5.71
N ASN A 105 11.98 8.56 6.61
CA ASN A 105 13.43 8.51 6.58
C ASN A 105 13.93 7.03 6.66
N PRO A 106 15.14 6.75 6.15
CA PRO A 106 15.75 5.42 6.24
C PRO A 106 15.76 4.87 7.67
N GLY A 107 15.29 3.63 7.85
CA GLY A 107 15.23 2.95 9.14
C GLY A 107 14.17 3.44 10.13
N LYS A 108 13.28 4.39 9.72
CA LYS A 108 12.28 5.00 10.60
C LYS A 108 10.85 4.47 10.43
N LEU A 109 10.69 3.40 9.67
CA LEU A 109 9.39 2.77 9.43
C LEU A 109 8.65 2.45 10.74
N LYS A 110 9.29 1.66 11.61
CA LYS A 110 8.69 1.21 12.87
C LYS A 110 8.42 2.38 13.82
N ASP A 111 9.39 3.29 13.97
CA ASP A 111 9.25 4.45 14.86
C ASP A 111 8.03 5.31 14.47
N VAL A 112 7.88 5.60 13.17
CA VAL A 112 6.76 6.39 12.64
C VAL A 112 5.43 5.65 12.82
N ALA A 113 5.40 4.36 12.54
CA ALA A 113 4.19 3.56 12.68
C ALA A 113 3.72 3.45 14.14
N MET A 114 4.65 3.30 15.07
CA MET A 114 4.33 3.27 16.51
C MET A 114 3.80 4.61 17.01
N LEU A 115 4.29 5.74 16.49
CA LEU A 115 3.72 7.05 16.80
C LEU A 115 2.29 7.23 16.29
N ALA A 116 1.90 6.49 15.26
CA ALA A 116 0.55 6.52 14.70
C ALA A 116 -0.43 5.58 15.42
N ALA A 117 0.06 4.62 16.20
CA ALA A 117 -0.75 3.55 16.79
C ALA A 117 -1.87 4.07 17.71
N ASP A 118 -1.61 5.15 18.43
CA ASP A 118 -2.54 5.74 19.38
C ASP A 118 -3.25 6.99 18.83
N MET A 119 -3.13 7.26 17.53
CA MET A 119 -3.76 8.42 16.91
C MET A 119 -5.24 8.17 16.65
N SER A 120 -6.04 9.24 16.81
CA SER A 120 -7.44 9.23 16.39
C SER A 120 -7.59 9.00 14.88
N PRO A 121 -8.64 8.30 14.44
CA PRO A 121 -9.00 8.17 13.04
C PRO A 121 -9.42 9.50 12.39
N THR A 122 -9.66 10.54 13.21
CA THR A 122 -10.11 11.84 12.71
C THR A 122 -9.02 12.50 11.86
N PRO A 123 -9.31 12.81 10.58
CA PRO A 123 -8.34 13.48 9.73
C PRO A 123 -7.97 14.87 10.23
N ASP A 124 -6.72 15.25 10.04
CA ASP A 124 -6.25 16.61 10.28
C ASP A 124 -6.84 17.61 9.27
N ARG A 125 -6.47 18.91 9.40
CA ARG A 125 -6.92 19.96 8.47
C ARG A 125 -6.54 19.72 7.01
N GLN A 126 -5.55 18.86 6.74
CA GLN A 126 -5.12 18.48 5.41
C GLN A 126 -5.84 17.20 4.90
N GLY A 127 -6.71 16.62 5.72
CA GLY A 127 -7.43 15.38 5.43
C GLY A 127 -6.57 14.13 5.59
N LYS A 128 -5.52 14.18 6.43
CA LYS A 128 -4.63 13.06 6.73
C LYS A 128 -5.00 12.46 8.07
N ALA A 129 -5.29 11.17 8.10
CA ALA A 129 -5.49 10.38 9.31
C ALA A 129 -4.31 9.44 9.53
N TYR A 130 -3.97 9.18 10.78
CA TYR A 130 -2.86 8.31 11.20
C TYR A 130 -1.48 8.73 10.64
N VAL A 131 -1.28 10.00 10.35
CA VAL A 131 0.01 10.53 9.91
C VAL A 131 0.62 11.36 11.04
N PRO A 132 1.61 10.83 11.77
CA PRO A 132 2.17 11.53 12.91
C PRO A 132 2.98 12.75 12.48
N LYS A 133 2.93 13.80 13.29
CA LYS A 133 3.77 14.99 13.12
C LYS A 133 5.19 14.67 13.59
N SER A 134 6.01 14.14 12.68
CA SER A 134 7.39 13.76 12.95
C SER A 134 8.30 14.23 11.82
N LYS A 135 9.54 14.62 12.15
CA LYS A 135 10.59 14.90 11.16
C LYS A 135 10.97 13.69 10.31
N ASP A 136 10.59 12.50 10.76
CA ASP A 136 10.86 11.25 10.08
C ASP A 136 9.76 10.87 9.06
N VAL A 137 8.66 11.63 9.02
CA VAL A 137 7.65 11.56 7.96
C VAL A 137 8.03 12.54 6.86
N LEU A 138 8.38 12.02 5.68
CA LEU A 138 8.76 12.84 4.54
C LEU A 138 7.56 13.23 3.69
N PHE A 139 6.74 12.24 3.34
CA PHE A 139 5.57 12.41 2.48
C PHE A 139 4.46 11.45 2.90
N SER A 140 3.20 11.80 2.62
CA SER A 140 2.08 10.89 2.88
C SER A 140 0.91 11.15 1.96
N THR A 141 0.16 10.11 1.63
CA THR A 141 -1.19 10.23 1.09
C THR A 141 -2.14 10.70 2.19
N LYS A 142 -3.36 11.06 1.82
CA LYS A 142 -4.52 11.01 2.71
C LYS A 142 -4.87 9.55 2.98
N LEU A 143 -5.79 9.31 3.92
CA LEU A 143 -6.43 8.02 4.04
C LEU A 143 -7.22 7.74 2.75
N VAL A 144 -7.07 6.55 2.21
CA VAL A 144 -7.69 6.11 0.96
C VAL A 144 -8.71 5.04 1.31
N GLU A 145 -9.97 5.37 1.12
CA GLU A 145 -11.08 4.46 1.38
C GLU A 145 -11.12 3.30 0.37
N SER A 146 -11.87 2.26 0.69
CA SER A 146 -12.08 1.10 -0.17
C SER A 146 -12.46 1.50 -1.60
N HIS A 147 -11.82 0.90 -2.60
CA HIS A 147 -12.00 1.14 -4.03
C HIS A 147 -11.76 2.59 -4.49
N GLN A 148 -11.05 3.38 -3.68
CA GLN A 148 -10.63 4.72 -4.04
C GLN A 148 -9.14 4.79 -4.36
N GLN A 149 -8.71 5.93 -4.88
CA GLN A 149 -7.30 6.20 -5.12
C GLN A 149 -6.83 7.45 -4.38
N GLY A 150 -5.60 7.37 -3.88
CA GLY A 150 -4.87 8.49 -3.32
C GLY A 150 -3.69 8.85 -4.20
N ILE A 151 -3.45 10.14 -4.39
CA ILE A 151 -2.32 10.64 -5.19
C ILE A 151 -1.35 11.35 -4.25
N LEU A 152 -0.10 10.93 -4.28
CA LEU A 152 1.01 11.56 -3.57
C LEU A 152 2.05 12.02 -4.57
N THR A 153 2.26 13.32 -4.64
CA THR A 153 3.22 13.93 -5.54
C THR A 153 4.33 14.60 -4.75
N PHE A 154 5.57 14.29 -5.06
CA PHE A 154 6.73 14.76 -4.29
C PHE A 154 7.99 14.88 -5.17
N THR A 155 8.97 15.59 -4.65
CA THR A 155 10.35 15.54 -5.17
C THR A 155 11.12 14.50 -4.36
N ALA A 156 11.71 13.52 -5.02
CA ALA A 156 12.51 12.49 -4.36
C ALA A 156 13.65 13.12 -3.56
N PRO A 157 14.02 12.57 -2.41
CA PRO A 157 15.17 13.04 -1.65
C PRO A 157 16.44 13.15 -2.52
N SER A 158 17.26 14.16 -2.29
CA SER A 158 18.51 14.35 -3.03
C SER A 158 19.58 13.32 -2.66
N LYS A 159 19.51 12.74 -1.45
CA LYS A 159 20.42 11.70 -0.98
C LYS A 159 19.96 10.33 -1.42
N PRO A 160 20.74 9.59 -2.23
CA PRO A 160 20.43 8.19 -2.55
C PRO A 160 20.38 7.31 -1.31
N GLY A 161 19.51 6.30 -1.33
CA GLY A 161 19.33 5.38 -0.20
C GLY A 161 17.99 4.64 -0.22
N ALA A 162 17.82 3.76 0.74
CA ALA A 162 16.59 2.99 0.95
C ALA A 162 15.69 3.74 1.96
N TYR A 163 14.69 4.42 1.47
CA TYR A 163 13.61 5.03 2.24
C TYR A 163 12.47 4.03 2.37
N ASN A 164 11.73 4.08 3.46
CA ASN A 164 10.63 3.14 3.62
C ASN A 164 9.29 3.81 3.29
N TYR A 165 8.34 3.05 2.79
CA TYR A 165 6.95 3.45 2.81
C TYR A 165 6.13 2.40 3.58
N VAL A 166 5.08 2.87 4.26
CA VAL A 166 4.34 2.08 5.24
C VAL A 166 2.91 2.56 5.34
N CYS A 167 1.97 1.66 5.58
CA CYS A 167 0.65 2.02 6.06
C CYS A 167 0.72 2.27 7.56
N THR A 168 0.29 3.46 7.99
CA THR A 168 0.33 3.84 9.41
C THR A 168 -1.02 3.73 10.12
N VAL A 169 -2.04 3.19 9.47
CA VAL A 169 -3.24 2.69 10.16
C VAL A 169 -2.79 1.70 11.24
N PRO A 170 -3.32 1.76 12.47
CA PRO A 170 -2.85 0.92 13.57
C PRO A 170 -2.70 -0.55 13.20
N ASN A 171 -1.57 -1.14 13.56
CA ASN A 171 -1.17 -2.52 13.30
C ASN A 171 -0.90 -2.93 11.84
N HIS A 172 -1.21 -2.12 10.83
CA HIS A 172 -0.97 -2.48 9.42
C HIS A 172 0.52 -2.54 9.05
N TRP A 173 1.36 -1.72 9.70
CA TRP A 173 2.78 -1.54 9.38
C TRP A 173 3.62 -2.81 9.36
N MET A 174 3.18 -3.85 10.06
CA MET A 174 3.96 -5.08 10.19
C MET A 174 3.96 -5.93 8.94
N ARG A 175 2.97 -5.73 8.07
CA ARG A 175 2.85 -6.40 6.77
C ARG A 175 2.77 -5.43 5.60
N MET A 176 2.23 -4.22 5.85
CA MET A 176 1.91 -3.27 4.79
C MET A 176 2.99 -2.18 4.70
N TYR A 177 4.11 -2.55 4.10
CA TYR A 177 5.27 -1.67 3.92
C TYR A 177 6.07 -2.04 2.66
N GLY A 178 7.04 -1.20 2.33
CA GLY A 178 7.98 -1.45 1.26
C GLY A 178 9.13 -0.44 1.26
N VAL A 179 9.93 -0.47 0.21
CA VAL A 179 11.12 0.38 0.05
C VAL A 179 10.99 1.30 -1.16
N MET A 180 11.10 2.60 -0.94
CA MET A 180 11.40 3.56 -1.98
C MET A 180 12.92 3.66 -2.12
N LEU A 181 13.48 3.07 -3.15
CA LEU A 181 14.90 3.15 -3.45
C LEU A 181 15.18 4.43 -4.23
N VAL A 182 15.93 5.35 -3.64
CA VAL A 182 16.41 6.56 -4.31
C VAL A 182 17.79 6.28 -4.89
N VAL A 183 17.93 6.37 -6.20
CA VAL A 183 19.16 6.11 -6.94
C VAL A 183 19.70 7.40 -7.57
N LYS A 184 21.01 7.46 -7.84
CA LYS A 184 21.62 8.60 -8.53
C LYS A 184 21.21 8.67 -10.00
N ASP A 185 21.14 7.52 -10.65
CA ASP A 185 20.85 7.34 -12.06
C ASP A 185 19.95 6.13 -12.23
N LEU A 186 18.75 6.38 -12.74
CA LEU A 186 17.74 5.34 -12.93
C LEU A 186 18.05 4.43 -14.12
N GLU A 187 18.69 4.94 -15.17
CA GLU A 187 19.08 4.13 -16.34
C GLU A 187 20.19 3.16 -15.97
N ALA A 188 21.19 3.62 -15.21
CA ALA A 188 22.25 2.77 -14.69
C ALA A 188 21.68 1.68 -13.75
N TRP A 189 20.74 2.04 -12.88
CA TRP A 189 20.09 1.05 -12.01
C TRP A 189 19.28 0.03 -12.82
N ASN A 190 18.53 0.45 -13.85
CA ASN A 190 17.75 -0.45 -14.69
C ASN A 190 18.64 -1.43 -15.48
N ALA A 191 19.86 -1.03 -15.83
CA ALA A 191 20.84 -1.90 -16.51
C ALA A 191 21.40 -2.99 -15.56
N SER A 192 21.50 -2.72 -14.27
CA SER A 192 21.96 -3.66 -13.24
C SER A 192 21.16 -3.48 -11.95
N PRO A 193 19.92 -4.02 -11.87
CA PRO A 193 19.04 -3.81 -10.73
C PRO A 193 19.57 -4.48 -9.46
N VAL A 194 19.57 -3.72 -8.36
CA VAL A 194 19.84 -4.23 -7.02
C VAL A 194 18.54 -4.18 -6.22
N ILE A 195 18.02 -5.35 -5.84
CA ILE A 195 16.81 -5.46 -5.04
C ILE A 195 17.13 -5.01 -3.61
N PRO A 196 16.39 -4.04 -3.03
CA PRO A 196 16.60 -3.62 -1.65
C PRO A 196 16.28 -4.76 -0.68
N LYS A 197 17.00 -4.78 0.44
CA LYS A 197 16.69 -5.72 1.54
C LYS A 197 15.36 -5.34 2.18
N ASP A 198 14.66 -6.35 2.69
CA ASP A 198 13.47 -6.15 3.52
C ASP A 198 13.82 -5.32 4.77
N PRO A 199 13.17 -4.18 5.00
CA PRO A 199 13.48 -3.30 6.12
C PRO A 199 13.19 -3.90 7.50
N LEU A 200 12.30 -4.89 7.59
CA LEU A 200 11.97 -5.58 8.84
C LEU A 200 12.65 -6.95 8.96
N GLY A 201 13.33 -7.40 7.91
CA GLY A 201 14.01 -8.69 7.88
C GLY A 201 13.06 -9.90 7.91
N VAL A 202 11.78 -9.70 7.56
CA VAL A 202 10.72 -10.70 7.72
C VAL A 202 10.40 -11.40 6.39
N THR A 203 11.18 -11.17 5.35
CA THR A 203 10.87 -11.69 4.01
C THR A 203 10.87 -13.22 3.99
N ARG A 204 9.68 -13.79 4.10
CA ARG A 204 9.44 -15.15 3.64
C ARG A 204 8.88 -15.04 2.22
N PRO A 205 9.54 -15.60 1.21
CA PRO A 205 9.00 -15.58 -0.15
C PRO A 205 7.66 -16.32 -0.14
N LEU A 206 6.66 -15.76 -0.83
CA LEU A 206 5.42 -16.49 -1.09
C LEU A 206 5.78 -17.72 -1.95
N VAL A 207 5.66 -18.90 -1.35
CA VAL A 207 5.99 -20.15 -2.04
C VAL A 207 4.84 -20.58 -2.94
N LYS A 208 3.60 -20.43 -2.48
CA LYS A 208 2.39 -20.87 -3.17
C LYS A 208 1.16 -20.24 -2.52
N ASN A 209 0.12 -19.95 -3.29
CA ASN A 209 -1.23 -19.72 -2.76
C ASN A 209 -1.84 -21.06 -2.38
N TRP A 210 -1.74 -21.41 -1.11
CA TRP A 210 -2.27 -22.64 -0.57
C TRP A 210 -3.79 -22.61 -0.54
N LYS A 211 -4.41 -23.75 -0.85
CA LYS A 211 -5.86 -23.99 -0.73
C LYS A 211 -6.10 -25.14 0.22
N VAL A 212 -7.32 -25.25 0.74
CA VAL A 212 -7.70 -26.33 1.65
C VAL A 212 -7.44 -27.70 1.04
N ASP A 213 -7.78 -27.88 -0.25
CA ASP A 213 -7.58 -29.11 -1.01
C ASP A 213 -6.12 -29.58 -1.07
N ASP A 214 -5.16 -28.67 -0.98
CA ASP A 214 -3.72 -29.00 -0.96
C ASP A 214 -3.34 -29.82 0.28
N PHE A 215 -4.15 -29.79 1.32
CA PHE A 215 -3.87 -30.44 2.62
C PHE A 215 -4.77 -31.62 2.91
N GLU A 216 -5.94 -31.76 2.26
CA GLU A 216 -6.96 -32.76 2.61
C GLU A 216 -6.42 -34.19 2.66
N ALA A 217 -5.63 -34.60 1.66
CA ALA A 217 -5.10 -35.95 1.57
C ALA A 217 -4.12 -36.34 2.72
N ASN A 218 -3.50 -35.34 3.36
CA ASN A 218 -2.42 -35.55 4.34
C ASN A 218 -2.70 -34.90 5.71
N LEU A 219 -3.88 -34.32 5.89
CA LEU A 219 -4.17 -33.50 7.07
C LEU A 219 -3.96 -34.25 8.38
N ASP A 220 -4.47 -35.49 8.49
CA ASP A 220 -4.36 -36.29 9.70
C ASP A 220 -2.88 -36.62 10.02
N ALA A 221 -2.06 -36.92 8.99
CA ALA A 221 -0.63 -37.17 9.16
C ALA A 221 0.13 -35.91 9.58
N LEU A 222 -0.28 -34.72 9.08
CA LEU A 222 0.30 -33.44 9.48
C LEU A 222 -0.08 -33.09 10.92
N LEU A 223 -1.34 -33.32 11.31
CA LEU A 223 -1.83 -33.07 12.67
C LEU A 223 -1.17 -33.99 13.71
N ALA A 224 -0.87 -35.23 13.35
CA ALA A 224 -0.14 -36.15 14.25
C ALA A 224 1.26 -35.66 14.60
N LYS A 225 1.88 -34.84 13.75
CA LYS A 225 3.21 -34.24 13.94
C LYS A 225 3.17 -32.82 14.52
N ARG A 226 2.00 -32.32 14.94
CA ARG A 226 1.85 -30.97 15.47
C ARG A 226 2.72 -30.71 16.71
N GLN A 227 3.29 -29.53 16.78
CA GLN A 227 4.06 -29.07 17.93
C GLN A 227 3.50 -27.71 18.40
N PRO A 228 2.78 -27.65 19.52
CA PRO A 228 2.13 -26.41 20.00
C PRO A 228 3.09 -25.23 20.20
N SER A 229 4.32 -25.50 20.66
CA SER A 229 5.35 -24.46 20.82
C SER A 229 5.74 -23.81 19.48
N GLN A 230 5.88 -24.60 18.41
CA GLN A 230 6.11 -24.09 17.07
C GLN A 230 4.89 -23.33 16.54
N GLY A 231 3.67 -23.80 16.84
CA GLY A 231 2.43 -23.11 16.49
C GLY A 231 2.38 -21.71 17.07
N LEU A 232 2.71 -21.53 18.34
CA LEU A 232 2.77 -20.21 18.98
C LEU A 232 3.85 -19.31 18.35
N GLN A 233 5.00 -19.88 18.01
CA GLN A 233 6.06 -19.16 17.33
C GLN A 233 5.58 -18.68 15.96
N ILE A 234 4.97 -19.57 15.14
CA ILE A 234 4.42 -19.22 13.82
C ILE A 234 3.31 -18.18 13.94
N PHE A 235 2.41 -18.30 14.93
CA PHE A 235 1.35 -17.32 15.22
C PHE A 235 1.92 -15.91 15.45
N LYS A 236 3.07 -15.81 16.15
CA LYS A 236 3.79 -14.54 16.34
C LYS A 236 4.50 -14.09 15.06
N GLU A 237 5.25 -14.98 14.41
CA GLU A 237 6.04 -14.68 13.21
C GLU A 237 5.18 -14.34 11.98
N ALA A 238 4.03 -15.01 11.84
CA ALA A 238 3.04 -14.72 10.81
C ALA A 238 2.19 -13.49 11.14
N THR A 239 2.49 -12.82 12.28
CA THR A 239 1.80 -11.60 12.74
C THR A 239 0.33 -11.77 13.13
N CYS A 240 -0.20 -12.98 13.16
CA CYS A 240 -1.59 -13.26 13.59
C CYS A 240 -1.89 -12.70 14.98
N VAL A 241 -0.89 -12.76 15.88
CA VAL A 241 -0.91 -12.22 17.25
C VAL A 241 -1.27 -10.73 17.33
N MET A 242 -1.15 -10.01 16.23
CA MET A 242 -1.40 -8.56 16.22
C MET A 242 -2.88 -8.22 16.30
N CYS A 243 -3.69 -8.99 15.59
CA CYS A 243 -5.13 -8.80 15.54
C CYS A 243 -5.85 -9.80 16.46
N HIS A 244 -5.37 -11.03 16.49
CA HIS A 244 -6.01 -12.11 17.22
C HIS A 244 -5.36 -12.37 18.58
N ARG A 245 -6.21 -12.69 19.54
CA ARG A 245 -5.80 -13.23 20.85
C ARG A 245 -5.92 -14.74 20.83
N ALA A 246 -4.92 -15.42 21.38
CA ALA A 246 -5.00 -16.82 21.78
C ALA A 246 -4.60 -16.90 23.24
N GLU A 247 -5.51 -17.28 24.11
CA GLU A 247 -5.38 -17.24 25.57
C GLU A 247 -4.97 -15.84 26.09
N LYS A 248 -3.74 -15.72 26.62
CA LYS A 248 -3.22 -14.44 27.17
C LYS A 248 -2.31 -13.69 26.18
N VAL A 249 -2.14 -14.22 24.95
CA VAL A 249 -1.19 -13.67 23.98
C VAL A 249 -1.94 -13.08 22.80
N GLY A 250 -1.71 -11.82 22.50
CA GLY A 250 -2.17 -11.15 21.29
C GLY A 250 -3.12 -9.99 21.48
N GLY A 251 -3.51 -9.39 20.34
CA GLY A 251 -4.39 -8.24 20.25
C GLY A 251 -5.88 -8.59 20.36
N ALA A 252 -6.71 -7.56 20.33
CA ALA A 252 -8.17 -7.69 20.44
C ALA A 252 -8.93 -7.02 19.27
N VAL A 253 -8.23 -6.76 18.16
CA VAL A 253 -8.83 -6.15 16.96
C VAL A 253 -9.63 -7.19 16.18
N GLY A 254 -9.08 -8.39 16.04
CA GLY A 254 -9.76 -9.54 15.42
C GLY A 254 -10.44 -10.44 16.45
N PRO A 255 -11.17 -11.47 15.99
CA PRO A 255 -11.79 -12.47 16.85
C PRO A 255 -10.81 -13.11 17.83
N ASP A 256 -11.25 -13.33 19.07
CA ASP A 256 -10.50 -14.11 20.06
C ASP A 256 -10.51 -15.59 19.65
N LEU A 257 -9.34 -16.17 19.49
CA LEU A 257 -9.12 -17.55 19.05
C LEU A 257 -8.98 -18.54 20.19
N THR A 258 -9.04 -18.10 21.46
CA THR A 258 -8.86 -18.96 22.64
C THR A 258 -9.76 -20.20 22.59
N ASP A 259 -11.03 -20.02 22.29
CA ASP A 259 -12.00 -21.10 22.18
C ASP A 259 -12.39 -21.45 20.74
N ALA A 260 -11.62 -21.00 19.74
CA ALA A 260 -11.95 -21.18 18.33
C ALA A 260 -12.12 -22.65 17.97
N PHE A 261 -11.19 -23.50 18.40
CA PHE A 261 -11.23 -24.94 18.14
C PHE A 261 -12.47 -25.61 18.74
N LYS A 262 -12.90 -25.17 19.93
CA LYS A 262 -14.14 -25.63 20.56
C LYS A 262 -15.37 -25.13 19.81
N ARG A 263 -15.40 -23.87 19.41
CA ARG A 263 -16.51 -23.30 18.59
C ARG A 263 -16.70 -24.07 17.29
N TRP A 264 -15.63 -24.51 16.66
CA TRP A 264 -15.65 -25.32 15.43
C TRP A 264 -15.69 -26.82 15.68
N LYS A 265 -16.27 -27.25 16.82
CA LYS A 265 -16.50 -28.66 17.16
C LYS A 265 -15.25 -29.54 17.07
N HIS A 266 -14.09 -28.96 17.34
CA HIS A 266 -12.78 -29.62 17.26
C HIS A 266 -12.40 -30.12 15.86
N ASP A 267 -13.00 -29.54 14.81
CA ASP A 267 -12.68 -29.90 13.43
C ASP A 267 -11.49 -29.06 12.91
N PRO A 268 -10.32 -29.66 12.69
CA PRO A 268 -9.14 -28.96 12.20
C PRO A 268 -9.30 -28.51 10.73
N ARG A 269 -10.21 -29.10 9.95
CA ARG A 269 -10.47 -28.69 8.56
C ARG A 269 -11.13 -27.32 8.52
N VAL A 270 -12.03 -27.07 9.46
CA VAL A 270 -12.65 -25.75 9.60
C VAL A 270 -11.61 -24.71 9.97
N VAL A 271 -10.73 -25.01 10.97
CA VAL A 271 -9.65 -24.09 11.35
C VAL A 271 -8.72 -23.78 10.17
N LEU A 272 -8.34 -24.81 9.41
CA LEU A 272 -7.49 -24.65 8.22
C LEU A 272 -8.17 -23.76 7.17
N ARG A 273 -9.48 -23.96 6.95
CA ARG A 273 -10.25 -23.13 6.01
C ARG A 273 -10.26 -21.67 6.42
N GLU A 274 -10.55 -21.36 7.68
CA GLU A 274 -10.56 -19.99 8.19
C GLU A 274 -9.17 -19.30 8.10
N ILE A 275 -8.07 -20.08 8.05
CA ILE A 275 -6.73 -19.53 7.83
C ILE A 275 -6.46 -19.27 6.34
N LEU A 276 -6.92 -20.15 5.45
CA LEU A 276 -6.60 -20.10 4.02
C LEU A 276 -7.64 -19.32 3.19
N ASP A 277 -8.87 -19.24 3.69
CA ASP A 277 -10.00 -18.52 3.10
C ASP A 277 -10.77 -17.80 4.22
N PRO A 278 -10.18 -16.73 4.80
CA PRO A 278 -10.72 -16.05 5.98
C PRO A 278 -12.07 -15.38 5.74
N SER A 279 -12.45 -15.18 4.47
CA SER A 279 -13.73 -14.60 4.09
C SER A 279 -14.83 -15.63 3.84
N HIS A 280 -14.53 -16.93 3.95
CA HIS A 280 -15.51 -18.00 3.72
C HIS A 280 -16.68 -17.94 4.69
N THR A 281 -16.42 -17.65 5.96
CA THR A 281 -17.45 -17.52 6.99
C THR A 281 -17.14 -16.33 7.89
N ILE A 282 -17.88 -15.23 7.73
CA ILE A 282 -17.74 -14.04 8.56
C ILE A 282 -18.96 -13.93 9.46
N GLU A 283 -18.76 -13.95 10.79
CA GLU A 283 -19.84 -13.66 11.74
C GLU A 283 -20.26 -12.19 11.63
N ASP A 284 -21.55 -11.88 11.68
CA ASP A 284 -22.10 -10.52 11.50
C ASP A 284 -21.40 -9.45 12.36
N LYS A 285 -21.04 -9.80 13.59
CA LYS A 285 -20.32 -8.88 14.51
C LYS A 285 -18.88 -8.51 14.03
N HIS A 286 -18.33 -9.25 13.07
CA HIS A 286 -17.01 -9.03 12.48
C HIS A 286 -17.09 -8.64 11.01
N ALA A 287 -18.31 -8.61 10.45
CA ALA A 287 -18.50 -8.20 9.07
C ALA A 287 -18.19 -6.71 8.90
N LEU A 288 -17.41 -6.39 7.88
CA LEU A 288 -17.16 -5.01 7.49
C LEU A 288 -18.22 -4.58 6.48
N TYR A 289 -18.83 -3.45 6.76
CA TYR A 289 -19.84 -2.84 5.91
C TYR A 289 -19.30 -1.58 5.25
N LYS A 290 -19.66 -1.41 3.99
CA LYS A 290 -19.42 -0.19 3.25
C LYS A 290 -20.74 0.56 3.13
N ILE A 291 -20.79 1.77 3.69
CA ILE A 291 -21.98 2.64 3.62
C ILE A 291 -21.65 3.83 2.72
N GLU A 292 -22.41 3.98 1.65
CA GLU A 292 -22.39 5.18 0.83
C GLU A 292 -23.41 6.18 1.37
N MET A 293 -22.92 7.33 1.77
CA MET A 293 -23.74 8.43 2.29
C MET A 293 -24.37 9.24 1.16
N ALA A 294 -25.47 9.95 1.44
CA ALA A 294 -26.14 10.80 0.46
C ALA A 294 -25.22 11.87 -0.18
N ASN A 295 -24.17 12.29 0.51
CA ASN A 295 -23.15 13.21 -0.01
C ASN A 295 -22.03 12.50 -0.81
N ARG A 296 -22.23 11.24 -1.21
CA ARG A 296 -21.30 10.36 -1.93
C ARG A 296 -19.99 10.05 -1.18
N LYS A 297 -19.94 10.35 0.10
CA LYS A 297 -18.85 9.85 0.94
C LYS A 297 -19.12 8.40 1.32
N THR A 298 -18.05 7.60 1.33
CA THR A 298 -18.11 6.22 1.77
C THR A 298 -17.46 6.11 3.14
N VAL A 299 -18.07 5.35 4.02
CA VAL A 299 -17.53 4.98 5.34
C VAL A 299 -17.54 3.48 5.42
N SER A 300 -16.42 2.87 5.81
CA SER A 300 -16.27 1.43 6.01
C SER A 300 -15.98 1.14 7.48
N GLY A 301 -16.58 0.09 8.01
CA GLY A 301 -16.38 -0.32 9.40
C GLY A 301 -17.32 -1.43 9.84
N ALA A 302 -17.12 -1.94 11.05
CA ALA A 302 -18.01 -2.92 11.66
C ALA A 302 -19.26 -2.25 12.27
N LEU A 303 -20.43 -2.85 12.09
CA LEU A 303 -21.65 -2.41 12.73
C LEU A 303 -21.67 -2.88 14.18
N THR A 304 -21.80 -1.94 15.11
CA THR A 304 -21.85 -2.28 16.55
C THR A 304 -23.27 -2.46 17.04
N LYS A 305 -24.19 -1.68 16.52
CA LYS A 305 -25.62 -1.74 16.86
C LYS A 305 -26.43 -1.05 15.77
N GLN A 306 -27.56 -1.58 15.42
CA GLN A 306 -28.48 -0.95 14.48
C GLN A 306 -29.79 -0.65 15.19
N ASP A 307 -30.26 0.58 15.09
CA ASP A 307 -31.63 0.97 15.42
C ASP A 307 -32.31 1.60 14.19
N ARG A 308 -33.53 2.12 14.35
CA ARG A 308 -34.29 2.66 13.21
C ARG A 308 -33.78 4.01 12.71
N GLU A 309 -32.95 4.71 13.46
CA GLU A 309 -32.51 6.08 13.19
C GLU A 309 -31.02 6.19 13.01
N THR A 310 -30.24 5.31 13.62
CA THR A 310 -28.77 5.37 13.61
C THR A 310 -28.13 4.03 13.26
N VAL A 311 -27.05 4.11 12.51
CA VAL A 311 -26.19 2.97 12.17
C VAL A 311 -24.78 3.31 12.64
N PRO A 312 -24.43 3.04 13.90
CA PRO A 312 -23.10 3.31 14.39
C PRO A 312 -22.09 2.34 13.78
N ILE A 313 -21.03 2.92 13.22
CA ILE A 313 -19.94 2.19 12.57
C ILE A 313 -18.68 2.42 13.39
N VAL A 314 -18.00 1.35 13.77
CA VAL A 314 -16.64 1.40 14.30
C VAL A 314 -15.68 1.31 13.15
N THR A 315 -15.01 2.43 12.85
CA THR A 315 -13.90 2.45 11.88
C THR A 315 -12.64 1.99 12.60
N HIS A 316 -11.95 1.06 11.99
CA HIS A 316 -10.69 0.49 12.50
C HIS A 316 -9.49 1.36 12.17
#